data_83be729980836d603be4617cfab1b4bd
#
_entry.id   83be729980836d603be4617cfab1b4bd
#
_cell.length_a   1.000
_cell.length_b   1.000
_cell.length_c   1.000
_cell.angle_alpha   90.00
_cell.angle_beta   90.00
_cell.angle_gamma   90.00
#
_symmetry.space_group_name_H-M   'P 1'
#
loop_
_entity.id
_entity.type
_entity.pdbx_description
1 polymer ?
#
loop_
_entity_poly.entity_id
_entity_poly.type
_entity_poly.pdbx_seq_one_letter_code
_entity_poly.pdbx_strand_id
1 'polypeptide(L)'
;MSALQVFKKYPRIFWLSNLIELFERYAWYGFYMGFGLFLVGSKETGAMGFSSVEKGTIMGTGSMLLYFLPILTGAIADKIGYKKVLLMAFLIYASGFFMIQQFSSFEMVFISFIWICVGGAFFKPIISAMISKTTNPETASIGFGIFYMMVNIGGFIGPFVAGIVLGKGWNFVFMLSIAAIAINFLITLFFFKEPEQKKTPTPLLQSIAQPFKNIFTTLINWRYTMFLVIMSIFWAAFNQLYYTFPIFVEDWVNTATIYQGIHSIFPSFANLIGTPEGTISAVTLSSMDSFFIIAFQIAVSAFVMRFKPLNAMMGGIFVLSIGLFLMFGVQSGWIVLFGLLIFGLGEMSSSPKFTEYVGNIAPADKKALYMGSSFLAIALGHQIAGFLSGAPYEKVADKLFLLKAEVLKRGLSVPEIGDNFTKTDYFNEAARQMNFTQQQLTDFLWNGYHPQSIWIIFSSIALSAVVLLFLYDRFILPKKNR
;
A
#
# COMPACT_ATOMS: atom_id res chain seq x y z
N MET A 1 -32.04 14.71 9.48
CA MET A 1 -31.69 13.85 10.64
C MET A 1 -30.36 14.31 11.19
N SER A 2 -30.17 14.44 12.52
CA SER A 2 -28.85 14.76 13.07
C SER A 2 -27.93 13.54 12.94
N ALA A 3 -26.61 13.77 12.79
CA ALA A 3 -25.63 12.67 12.70
C ALA A 3 -25.76 11.67 13.85
N LEU A 4 -26.01 12.15 15.09
CA LEU A 4 -26.25 11.31 16.27
C LEU A 4 -27.47 10.38 16.15
N GLN A 5 -28.51 10.79 15.44
CA GLN A 5 -29.70 9.92 15.21
C GLN A 5 -29.37 8.82 14.18
N VAL A 6 -28.51 9.09 13.21
CA VAL A 6 -28.06 8.09 12.24
C VAL A 6 -27.17 7.04 12.89
N PHE A 7 -26.26 7.42 13.80
CA PHE A 7 -25.40 6.49 14.53
C PHE A 7 -26.18 5.41 15.30
N LYS A 8 -27.33 5.76 15.88
CA LYS A 8 -28.20 4.81 16.61
C LYS A 8 -28.92 3.80 15.71
N LYS A 9 -29.00 4.06 14.39
CA LYS A 9 -29.67 3.16 13.43
C LYS A 9 -28.80 1.97 13.01
N TYR A 10 -27.47 2.04 13.22
CA TYR A 10 -26.59 0.95 12.84
C TYR A 10 -26.67 -0.22 13.83
N PRO A 11 -26.84 -1.46 13.34
CA PRO A 11 -26.89 -2.64 14.18
C PRO A 11 -25.48 -2.93 14.78
N ARG A 12 -25.45 -3.68 15.89
CA ARG A 12 -24.21 -4.04 16.57
C ARG A 12 -23.15 -4.65 15.62
N ILE A 13 -23.58 -5.45 14.66
CA ILE A 13 -22.69 -6.11 13.71
C ILE A 13 -21.98 -5.10 12.78
N PHE A 14 -22.57 -3.95 12.48
CA PHE A 14 -21.93 -2.87 11.73
C PHE A 14 -20.69 -2.36 12.48
N TRP A 15 -20.83 -2.03 13.75
CA TRP A 15 -19.73 -1.53 14.59
C TRP A 15 -18.63 -2.58 14.76
N LEU A 16 -19.05 -3.84 14.93
CA LEU A 16 -18.12 -4.96 15.03
C LEU A 16 -17.31 -5.14 13.74
N SER A 17 -17.95 -5.04 12.58
CA SER A 17 -17.26 -5.13 11.28
C SER A 17 -16.26 -3.99 11.07
N ASN A 18 -16.60 -2.78 11.48
CA ASN A 18 -15.70 -1.64 11.47
C ASN A 18 -14.50 -1.81 12.42
N LEU A 19 -14.71 -2.38 13.60
CA LEU A 19 -13.64 -2.67 14.56
C LEU A 19 -12.70 -3.75 14.01
N ILE A 20 -13.23 -4.79 13.40
CA ILE A 20 -12.47 -5.86 12.75
C ILE A 20 -11.64 -5.28 11.59
N GLU A 21 -12.21 -4.39 10.78
CA GLU A 21 -11.47 -3.70 9.72
C GLU A 21 -10.31 -2.88 10.29
N LEU A 22 -10.56 -2.10 11.35
CA LEU A 22 -9.53 -1.27 11.97
C LEU A 22 -8.32 -2.09 12.41
N PHE A 23 -8.52 -3.19 13.13
CA PHE A 23 -7.42 -4.05 13.59
C PHE A 23 -6.72 -4.77 12.45
N GLU A 24 -7.45 -5.17 11.41
CA GLU A 24 -6.83 -5.79 10.25
C GLU A 24 -6.01 -4.77 9.45
N ARG A 25 -6.52 -3.54 9.26
CA ARG A 25 -5.76 -2.46 8.62
C ARG A 25 -4.52 -2.09 9.42
N TYR A 26 -4.64 -2.03 10.75
CA TYR A 26 -3.50 -1.86 11.64
C TYR A 26 -2.43 -2.94 11.40
N ALA A 27 -2.83 -4.21 11.38
CA ALA A 27 -1.92 -5.34 11.16
C ALA A 27 -1.27 -5.29 9.78
N TRP A 28 -2.08 -5.10 8.73
CA TRP A 28 -1.62 -5.07 7.34
C TRP A 28 -0.67 -3.91 7.08
N TYR A 29 -1.09 -2.69 7.34
CA TYR A 29 -0.27 -1.51 7.05
C TYR A 29 0.93 -1.38 7.98
N GLY A 30 0.80 -1.79 9.26
CA GLY A 30 1.91 -1.85 10.20
C GLY A 30 3.04 -2.76 9.73
N PHE A 31 2.69 -3.87 9.10
CA PHE A 31 3.62 -4.77 8.43
C PHE A 31 4.07 -4.23 7.06
N TYR A 32 3.12 -3.93 6.18
CA TYR A 32 3.36 -3.74 4.75
C TYR A 32 4.17 -2.48 4.43
N MET A 33 4.01 -1.40 5.21
CA MET A 33 4.75 -0.17 5.02
C MET A 33 6.26 -0.33 5.26
N GLY A 34 6.65 -1.20 6.20
CA GLY A 34 8.05 -1.55 6.47
C GLY A 34 8.55 -2.76 5.70
N PHE A 35 7.66 -3.49 5.01
CA PHE A 35 8.01 -4.79 4.43
C PHE A 35 9.11 -4.71 3.37
N GLY A 36 9.08 -3.68 2.52
CA GLY A 36 10.16 -3.43 1.56
C GLY A 36 11.52 -3.24 2.22
N LEU A 37 11.58 -2.49 3.32
CA LEU A 37 12.80 -2.32 4.13
C LEU A 37 13.25 -3.63 4.78
N PHE A 38 12.31 -4.41 5.30
CA PHE A 38 12.62 -5.75 5.85
C PHE A 38 13.24 -6.67 4.80
N LEU A 39 12.76 -6.62 3.55
CA LEU A 39 13.29 -7.47 2.48
C LEU A 39 14.72 -7.07 2.07
N VAL A 40 15.00 -5.77 1.90
CA VAL A 40 16.29 -5.31 1.38
C VAL A 40 17.29 -4.90 2.46
N GLY A 41 16.84 -4.67 3.69
CA GLY A 41 17.71 -4.23 4.80
C GLY A 41 18.83 -5.21 5.12
N SER A 42 19.82 -4.75 5.89
CA SER A 42 20.96 -5.57 6.27
C SER A 42 20.57 -6.70 7.24
N LYS A 43 21.15 -7.88 7.06
CA LYS A 43 20.89 -9.06 7.92
C LYS A 43 21.20 -8.82 9.40
N GLU A 44 22.15 -7.97 9.71
CA GLU A 44 22.51 -7.61 11.10
C GLU A 44 21.39 -6.90 11.84
N THR A 45 20.50 -6.19 11.13
CA THR A 45 19.32 -5.56 11.70
C THR A 45 18.12 -6.53 11.80
N GLY A 46 18.31 -7.80 11.48
CA GLY A 46 17.26 -8.82 11.42
C GLY A 46 16.42 -8.75 10.14
N ALA A 47 16.88 -8.03 9.11
CA ALA A 47 16.28 -7.97 7.78
C ALA A 47 16.81 -9.09 6.87
N MET A 48 16.24 -9.24 5.65
CA MET A 48 16.55 -10.39 4.77
C MET A 48 17.80 -10.22 3.92
N GLY A 49 18.19 -9.01 3.59
CA GLY A 49 19.34 -8.74 2.74
C GLY A 49 19.12 -9.00 1.25
N PHE A 50 17.88 -9.13 0.81
CA PHE A 50 17.54 -9.39 -0.59
C PHE A 50 17.89 -8.22 -1.50
N SER A 51 17.97 -8.50 -2.81
CA SER A 51 18.09 -7.48 -3.85
C SER A 51 16.76 -6.73 -4.05
N SER A 52 16.82 -5.57 -4.68
CA SER A 52 15.63 -4.82 -5.06
C SER A 52 14.77 -5.60 -6.06
N VAL A 53 15.35 -6.46 -6.90
CA VAL A 53 14.62 -7.34 -7.83
C VAL A 53 13.81 -8.41 -7.09
N GLU A 54 14.43 -9.09 -6.11
CA GLU A 54 13.75 -10.09 -5.28
C GLU A 54 12.60 -9.46 -4.49
N LYS A 55 12.83 -8.30 -3.85
CA LYS A 55 11.79 -7.51 -3.18
C LYS A 55 10.64 -7.19 -4.12
N GLY A 56 10.94 -6.64 -5.30
CA GLY A 56 9.93 -6.29 -6.30
C GLY A 56 9.09 -7.50 -6.74
N THR A 57 9.72 -8.65 -6.90
CA THR A 57 9.05 -9.91 -7.25
C THR A 57 8.10 -10.38 -6.12
N ILE A 58 8.58 -10.40 -4.87
CA ILE A 58 7.77 -10.79 -3.71
C ILE A 58 6.56 -9.87 -3.57
N MET A 59 6.80 -8.56 -3.44
CA MET A 59 5.75 -7.59 -3.18
C MET A 59 4.78 -7.48 -4.35
N GLY A 60 5.27 -7.43 -5.59
CA GLY A 60 4.44 -7.31 -6.78
C GLY A 60 3.50 -8.49 -6.96
N THR A 61 4.02 -9.70 -6.93
CA THR A 61 3.23 -10.92 -7.14
C THR A 61 2.23 -11.17 -6.01
N GLY A 62 2.68 -11.04 -4.75
CA GLY A 62 1.79 -11.25 -3.61
C GLY A 62 0.66 -10.23 -3.57
N SER A 63 0.97 -8.94 -3.76
CA SER A 63 -0.06 -7.90 -3.76
C SER A 63 -0.99 -7.98 -4.99
N MET A 64 -0.49 -8.40 -6.15
CA MET A 64 -1.33 -8.72 -7.30
C MET A 64 -2.39 -9.77 -6.91
N LEU A 65 -1.98 -10.84 -6.27
CA LEU A 65 -2.89 -11.90 -5.80
C LEU A 65 -3.88 -11.38 -4.75
N LEU A 66 -3.44 -10.54 -3.81
CA LEU A 66 -4.30 -9.93 -2.79
C LEU A 66 -5.49 -9.16 -3.40
N TYR A 67 -5.32 -8.54 -4.56
CA TYR A 67 -6.38 -7.79 -5.24
C TYR A 67 -7.10 -8.60 -6.32
N PHE A 68 -6.50 -9.67 -6.83
CA PHE A 68 -7.12 -10.57 -7.80
C PHE A 68 -8.05 -11.59 -7.15
N LEU A 69 -7.59 -12.24 -6.06
CA LEU A 69 -8.30 -13.34 -5.42
C LEU A 69 -9.65 -12.96 -4.77
N PRO A 70 -9.91 -11.73 -4.28
CA PRO A 70 -11.21 -11.34 -3.72
C PRO A 70 -12.40 -11.57 -4.67
N ILE A 71 -12.16 -11.55 -5.97
CA ILE A 71 -13.16 -11.86 -6.99
C ILE A 71 -13.70 -13.29 -6.82
N LEU A 72 -12.85 -14.21 -6.33
CA LEU A 72 -13.18 -15.62 -6.13
C LEU A 72 -13.61 -15.90 -4.69
N THR A 73 -12.89 -15.34 -3.73
CA THR A 73 -13.06 -15.64 -2.31
C THR A 73 -14.39 -15.15 -1.76
N GLY A 74 -14.96 -14.09 -2.35
CA GLY A 74 -16.32 -13.64 -2.05
C GLY A 74 -17.38 -14.72 -2.33
N ALA A 75 -17.30 -15.38 -3.48
CA ALA A 75 -18.22 -16.47 -3.84
C ALA A 75 -18.06 -17.70 -2.91
N ILE A 76 -16.85 -17.97 -2.45
CA ILE A 76 -16.57 -19.01 -1.45
C ILE A 76 -17.21 -18.65 -0.11
N ALA A 77 -17.04 -17.39 0.33
CA ALA A 77 -17.58 -16.89 1.59
C ALA A 77 -19.12 -16.94 1.63
N ASP A 78 -19.78 -16.60 0.53
CA ASP A 78 -21.24 -16.70 0.40
C ASP A 78 -21.77 -18.15 0.53
N LYS A 79 -20.93 -19.14 0.28
CA LYS A 79 -21.31 -20.56 0.39
C LYS A 79 -20.97 -21.21 1.72
N ILE A 80 -19.77 -20.95 2.21
CA ILE A 80 -19.24 -21.60 3.44
C ILE A 80 -19.78 -20.89 4.68
N GLY A 81 -20.04 -19.58 4.58
CA GLY A 81 -20.44 -18.70 5.68
C GLY A 81 -19.33 -17.72 6.07
N TYR A 82 -19.71 -16.50 6.35
CA TYR A 82 -18.79 -15.39 6.59
C TYR A 82 -17.94 -15.60 7.85
N LYS A 83 -18.56 -16.06 8.95
CA LYS A 83 -17.84 -16.31 10.21
C LYS A 83 -16.74 -17.35 10.03
N LYS A 84 -17.02 -18.47 9.38
CA LYS A 84 -16.06 -19.55 9.16
C LYS A 84 -14.90 -19.10 8.29
N VAL A 85 -15.20 -18.37 7.21
CA VAL A 85 -14.17 -17.87 6.29
C VAL A 85 -13.32 -16.78 6.94
N LEU A 86 -13.89 -15.88 7.78
CA LEU A 86 -13.11 -14.90 8.55
C LEU A 86 -12.15 -15.59 9.53
N LEU A 87 -12.61 -16.58 10.28
CA LEU A 87 -11.75 -17.32 11.22
C LEU A 87 -10.60 -18.02 10.47
N MET A 88 -10.89 -18.64 9.31
CA MET A 88 -9.87 -19.24 8.46
C MET A 88 -8.89 -18.17 7.94
N ALA A 89 -9.38 -17.03 7.47
CA ALA A 89 -8.56 -15.93 6.98
C ALA A 89 -7.59 -15.42 8.06
N PHE A 90 -8.05 -15.26 9.30
CA PHE A 90 -7.19 -14.82 10.40
C PHE A 90 -6.15 -15.86 10.81
N LEU A 91 -6.46 -17.14 10.73
CA LEU A 91 -5.47 -18.22 10.95
C LEU A 91 -4.39 -18.21 9.85
N ILE A 92 -4.80 -18.02 8.59
CA ILE A 92 -3.88 -17.86 7.45
C ILE A 92 -3.00 -16.64 7.65
N TYR A 93 -3.56 -15.49 8.01
CA TYR A 93 -2.81 -14.27 8.29
C TYR A 93 -1.77 -14.46 9.42
N ALA A 94 -2.23 -14.93 10.59
CA ALA A 94 -1.37 -15.09 11.74
C ALA A 94 -0.24 -16.10 11.48
N SER A 95 -0.55 -17.24 10.84
CA SER A 95 0.47 -18.21 10.46
C SER A 95 1.45 -17.64 9.42
N GLY A 96 1.00 -16.84 8.46
CA GLY A 96 1.86 -16.19 7.48
C GLY A 96 2.82 -15.18 8.11
N PHE A 97 2.33 -14.31 9.01
CA PHE A 97 3.19 -13.39 9.77
C PHE A 97 4.17 -14.13 10.69
N PHE A 98 3.82 -15.28 11.20
CA PHE A 98 4.74 -16.12 11.96
C PHE A 98 5.79 -16.77 11.03
N MET A 99 5.38 -17.35 9.91
CA MET A 99 6.28 -18.01 8.95
C MET A 99 7.36 -17.06 8.42
N ILE A 100 7.01 -15.81 8.10
CA ILE A 100 7.96 -14.84 7.55
C ILE A 100 9.11 -14.50 8.51
N GLN A 101 8.93 -14.73 9.82
CA GLN A 101 9.96 -14.55 10.84
C GLN A 101 10.88 -15.75 10.98
N GLN A 102 10.45 -16.94 10.51
CA GLN A 102 11.18 -18.19 10.70
C GLN A 102 12.10 -18.52 9.51
N PHE A 103 11.87 -17.89 8.38
CA PHE A 103 12.56 -18.22 7.14
C PHE A 103 13.37 -17.05 6.62
N SER A 104 14.55 -17.37 6.03
CA SER A 104 15.46 -16.39 5.44
C SER A 104 15.74 -16.64 3.96
N SER A 105 15.27 -17.75 3.38
CA SER A 105 15.42 -17.99 1.94
C SER A 105 14.36 -17.24 1.14
N PHE A 106 14.71 -16.81 -0.07
CA PHE A 106 13.80 -16.10 -0.97
C PHE A 106 12.49 -16.87 -1.19
N GLU A 107 12.56 -18.17 -1.48
CA GLU A 107 11.40 -19.00 -1.80
C GLU A 107 10.44 -19.08 -0.62
N MET A 108 10.97 -19.28 0.58
CA MET A 108 10.13 -19.43 1.78
C MET A 108 9.51 -18.10 2.21
N VAL A 109 10.23 -16.99 2.10
CA VAL A 109 9.70 -15.65 2.35
C VAL A 109 8.64 -15.29 1.30
N PHE A 110 8.88 -15.64 0.03
CA PHE A 110 7.91 -15.44 -1.06
C PHE A 110 6.62 -16.22 -0.81
N ILE A 111 6.71 -17.51 -0.46
CA ILE A 111 5.55 -18.35 -0.13
C ILE A 111 4.81 -17.78 1.11
N SER A 112 5.55 -17.38 2.14
CA SER A 112 4.97 -16.80 3.37
C SER A 112 4.19 -15.53 3.06
N PHE A 113 4.72 -14.65 2.20
CA PHE A 113 4.02 -13.44 1.82
C PHE A 113 2.78 -13.72 0.95
N ILE A 114 2.87 -14.65 -0.01
CA ILE A 114 1.69 -15.10 -0.75
C ILE A 114 0.62 -15.64 0.21
N TRP A 115 1.02 -16.41 1.22
CA TRP A 115 0.10 -16.95 2.22
C TRP A 115 -0.61 -15.85 3.00
N ILE A 116 0.10 -14.81 3.44
CA ILE A 116 -0.48 -13.59 4.03
C ILE A 116 -1.50 -12.97 3.06
N CYS A 117 -1.14 -12.80 1.80
CA CYS A 117 -2.01 -12.20 0.77
C CYS A 117 -3.28 -13.01 0.52
N VAL A 118 -3.21 -14.35 0.58
CA VAL A 118 -4.38 -15.23 0.53
C VAL A 118 -5.31 -14.97 1.71
N GLY A 119 -4.76 -14.84 2.94
CA GLY A 119 -5.56 -14.47 4.11
C GLY A 119 -6.32 -13.15 3.91
N GLY A 120 -5.63 -12.12 3.41
CA GLY A 120 -6.24 -10.83 3.09
C GLY A 120 -7.30 -10.89 1.99
N ALA A 121 -7.08 -11.73 1.00
CA ALA A 121 -8.03 -11.92 -0.08
C ALA A 121 -9.34 -12.57 0.40
N PHE A 122 -9.30 -13.45 1.39
CA PHE A 122 -10.52 -13.99 2.01
C PHE A 122 -11.21 -12.99 2.93
N PHE A 123 -10.47 -12.13 3.59
CA PHE A 123 -11.00 -11.12 4.52
C PHE A 123 -11.77 -10.00 3.81
N LYS A 124 -11.17 -9.37 2.80
CA LYS A 124 -11.66 -8.13 2.16
C LYS A 124 -13.12 -8.16 1.70
N PRO A 125 -13.60 -9.16 0.93
CA PRO A 125 -14.96 -9.15 0.42
C PRO A 125 -16.01 -9.31 1.51
N ILE A 126 -15.68 -9.99 2.61
CA ILE A 126 -16.64 -10.25 3.69
C ILE A 126 -16.99 -8.98 4.44
N ILE A 127 -15.97 -8.20 4.85
CA ILE A 127 -16.24 -6.97 5.62
C ILE A 127 -16.96 -5.94 4.75
N SER A 128 -16.56 -5.76 3.49
CA SER A 128 -17.26 -4.88 2.56
C SER A 128 -18.73 -5.29 2.37
N ALA A 129 -19.02 -6.60 2.26
CA ALA A 129 -20.37 -7.13 2.18
C ALA A 129 -21.16 -6.88 3.48
N MET A 130 -20.52 -7.00 4.65
CA MET A 130 -21.16 -6.72 5.95
C MET A 130 -21.55 -5.25 6.08
N ILE A 131 -20.69 -4.32 5.71
CA ILE A 131 -21.02 -2.89 5.71
C ILE A 131 -22.19 -2.62 4.76
N SER A 132 -22.18 -3.18 3.57
CA SER A 132 -23.29 -3.04 2.60
C SER A 132 -24.61 -3.60 3.13
N LYS A 133 -24.62 -4.79 3.76
CA LYS A 133 -25.81 -5.44 4.30
C LYS A 133 -26.39 -4.75 5.54
N THR A 134 -25.57 -4.00 6.25
CA THR A 134 -25.94 -3.31 7.50
C THR A 134 -26.27 -1.83 7.31
N THR A 135 -26.22 -1.35 6.07
CA THR A 135 -26.61 -0.01 5.68
C THR A 135 -27.83 -0.04 4.74
N ASN A 136 -28.59 1.04 4.73
CA ASN A 136 -29.72 1.26 3.82
C ASN A 136 -29.51 2.58 3.04
N PRO A 137 -30.33 2.92 2.04
CA PRO A 137 -30.14 4.15 1.25
C PRO A 137 -30.00 5.44 2.06
N GLU A 138 -30.65 5.52 3.26
CA GLU A 138 -30.57 6.70 4.12
C GLU A 138 -29.26 6.75 4.94
N THR A 139 -28.66 5.61 5.26
CA THR A 139 -27.52 5.49 6.16
C THR A 139 -26.23 5.11 5.42
N ALA A 140 -26.31 4.67 4.17
CA ALA A 140 -25.16 4.14 3.42
C ALA A 140 -24.00 5.15 3.30
N SER A 141 -24.29 6.41 2.96
CA SER A 141 -23.25 7.44 2.80
C SER A 141 -22.41 7.62 4.07
N ILE A 142 -23.09 7.75 5.23
CA ILE A 142 -22.41 7.89 6.53
C ILE A 142 -21.71 6.57 6.92
N GLY A 143 -22.37 5.43 6.69
CA GLY A 143 -21.84 4.11 7.03
C GLY A 143 -20.55 3.79 6.28
N PHE A 144 -20.49 4.03 4.98
CA PHE A 144 -19.28 3.87 4.18
C PHE A 144 -18.21 4.91 4.52
N GLY A 145 -18.61 6.13 4.94
CA GLY A 145 -17.72 7.15 5.47
C GLY A 145 -17.01 6.70 6.74
N ILE A 146 -17.77 6.09 7.70
CA ILE A 146 -17.21 5.51 8.92
C ILE A 146 -16.23 4.37 8.57
N PHE A 147 -16.63 3.48 7.68
CA PHE A 147 -15.78 2.37 7.24
C PHE A 147 -14.45 2.87 6.65
N TYR A 148 -14.50 3.85 5.75
CA TYR A 148 -13.31 4.45 5.16
C TYR A 148 -12.43 5.15 6.21
N MET A 149 -13.02 5.80 7.20
CA MET A 149 -12.30 6.39 8.32
C MET A 149 -11.57 5.32 9.15
N MET A 150 -12.22 4.16 9.44
CA MET A 150 -11.58 3.06 10.18
C MET A 150 -10.39 2.47 9.41
N VAL A 151 -10.51 2.34 8.07
CA VAL A 151 -9.39 1.93 7.20
C VAL A 151 -8.20 2.88 7.37
N ASN A 152 -8.41 4.18 7.32
CA ASN A 152 -7.33 5.17 7.42
C ASN A 152 -6.78 5.29 8.84
N ILE A 153 -7.60 5.18 9.89
CA ILE A 153 -7.11 5.14 11.28
C ILE A 153 -6.19 3.93 11.48
N GLY A 154 -6.59 2.74 11.04
CA GLY A 154 -5.74 1.55 11.08
C GLY A 154 -4.48 1.72 10.25
N GLY A 155 -4.62 2.29 9.04
CA GLY A 155 -3.51 2.61 8.12
C GLY A 155 -2.52 3.64 8.63
N PHE A 156 -2.93 4.52 9.54
CA PHE A 156 -2.05 5.46 10.23
C PHE A 156 -1.40 4.85 11.47
N ILE A 157 -2.23 4.34 12.40
CA ILE A 157 -1.73 3.85 13.71
C ILE A 157 -0.81 2.64 13.53
N GLY A 158 -1.10 1.74 12.58
CA GLY A 158 -0.30 0.54 12.34
C GLY A 158 1.17 0.87 12.02
N PRO A 159 1.47 1.56 10.92
CA PRO A 159 2.84 1.90 10.56
C PRO A 159 3.48 2.90 11.55
N PHE A 160 2.69 3.81 12.14
CA PHE A 160 3.19 4.73 13.16
C PHE A 160 3.75 3.98 14.37
N VAL A 161 3.00 3.03 14.91
CA VAL A 161 3.45 2.19 16.03
C VAL A 161 4.58 1.25 15.58
N ALA A 162 4.48 0.67 14.38
CA ALA A 162 5.54 -0.16 13.81
C ALA A 162 6.87 0.60 13.72
N GLY A 163 6.86 1.86 13.26
CA GLY A 163 8.05 2.69 13.20
C GLY A 163 8.69 2.96 14.57
N ILE A 164 7.87 3.14 15.63
CA ILE A 164 8.36 3.32 17.01
C ILE A 164 9.02 2.03 17.53
N VAL A 165 8.42 0.87 17.27
CA VAL A 165 8.95 -0.41 17.80
C VAL A 165 10.03 -1.02 16.93
N LEU A 166 10.23 -0.53 15.71
CA LEU A 166 11.23 -1.03 14.77
C LEU A 166 12.65 -0.98 15.37
N GLY A 167 12.95 0.02 16.18
CA GLY A 167 14.21 0.12 16.91
C GLY A 167 14.49 -1.05 17.88
N LYS A 168 13.45 -1.83 18.22
CA LYS A 168 13.58 -3.08 19.01
C LYS A 168 13.75 -4.33 18.15
N GLY A 169 13.65 -4.19 16.83
CA GLY A 169 13.79 -5.25 15.83
C GLY A 169 12.50 -5.63 15.13
N TRP A 170 12.63 -6.23 13.94
CA TRP A 170 11.53 -6.63 13.08
C TRP A 170 10.54 -7.59 13.72
N ASN A 171 11.01 -8.47 14.62
CA ASN A 171 10.14 -9.41 15.31
C ASN A 171 9.02 -8.70 16.08
N PHE A 172 9.27 -7.52 16.66
CA PHE A 172 8.24 -6.77 17.38
C PHE A 172 7.18 -6.24 16.41
N VAL A 173 7.55 -5.81 15.21
CA VAL A 173 6.60 -5.36 14.18
C VAL A 173 5.67 -6.51 13.77
N PHE A 174 6.22 -7.69 13.51
CA PHE A 174 5.41 -8.87 13.16
C PHE A 174 4.54 -9.35 14.32
N MET A 175 5.05 -9.35 15.53
CA MET A 175 4.28 -9.73 16.72
C MET A 175 3.08 -8.80 16.96
N LEU A 176 3.22 -7.50 16.71
CA LEU A 176 2.09 -6.55 16.77
C LEU A 176 1.02 -6.89 15.74
N SER A 177 1.42 -7.23 14.52
CA SER A 177 0.49 -7.65 13.48
C SER A 177 -0.22 -8.95 13.85
N ILE A 178 0.51 -9.95 14.37
CA ILE A 178 -0.07 -11.21 14.88
C ILE A 178 -1.05 -10.93 16.02
N ALA A 179 -0.71 -10.06 16.96
CA ALA A 179 -1.56 -9.73 18.10
C ALA A 179 -2.88 -9.07 17.64
N ALA A 180 -2.82 -8.13 16.69
CA ALA A 180 -4.00 -7.50 16.14
C ALA A 180 -4.90 -8.50 15.38
N ILE A 181 -4.32 -9.43 14.63
CA ILE A 181 -5.08 -10.50 13.96
C ILE A 181 -5.65 -11.49 14.97
N ALA A 182 -4.92 -11.81 16.05
CA ALA A 182 -5.44 -12.65 17.14
C ALA A 182 -6.63 -12.00 17.85
N ILE A 183 -6.60 -10.69 18.09
CA ILE A 183 -7.74 -9.92 18.60
C ILE A 183 -8.92 -10.05 17.64
N ASN A 184 -8.72 -9.89 16.34
CA ASN A 184 -9.77 -10.07 15.33
C ASN A 184 -10.34 -11.50 15.31
N PHE A 185 -9.49 -12.51 15.46
CA PHE A 185 -9.93 -13.90 15.59
C PHE A 185 -10.85 -14.09 16.80
N LEU A 186 -10.46 -13.60 17.98
CA LEU A 186 -11.26 -13.68 19.21
C LEU A 186 -12.57 -12.90 19.10
N ILE A 187 -12.52 -11.68 18.56
CA ILE A 187 -13.72 -10.86 18.33
C ILE A 187 -14.69 -11.63 17.41
N THR A 188 -14.19 -12.21 16.34
CA THR A 188 -15.00 -12.97 15.39
C THR A 188 -15.56 -14.25 16.01
N LEU A 189 -14.74 -14.97 16.78
CA LEU A 189 -15.15 -16.21 17.42
C LEU A 189 -16.30 -15.99 18.41
N PHE A 190 -16.22 -14.98 19.27
CA PHE A 190 -17.15 -14.79 20.37
C PHE A 190 -18.30 -13.84 20.04
N PHE A 191 -18.09 -12.83 19.21
CA PHE A 191 -19.07 -11.75 19.01
C PHE A 191 -19.66 -11.67 17.61
N PHE A 192 -19.01 -12.23 16.57
CA PHE A 192 -19.54 -12.17 15.22
C PHE A 192 -20.68 -13.18 15.06
N LYS A 193 -21.87 -12.67 14.74
CA LYS A 193 -23.04 -13.49 14.42
C LYS A 193 -23.16 -13.61 12.90
N GLU A 194 -23.30 -14.82 12.41
CA GLU A 194 -23.55 -15.09 11.00
C GLU A 194 -24.84 -14.38 10.56
N PRO A 195 -24.79 -13.51 9.54
CA PRO A 195 -26.02 -12.96 8.97
C PRO A 195 -26.80 -14.06 8.25
N GLU A 196 -28.11 -13.91 8.21
CA GLU A 196 -28.95 -14.81 7.42
C GLU A 196 -28.52 -14.76 5.94
N GLN A 197 -28.11 -15.90 5.44
CA GLN A 197 -27.69 -16.08 4.04
C GLN A 197 -28.71 -16.95 3.32
N LYS A 198 -29.21 -16.47 2.19
CA LYS A 198 -29.98 -17.32 1.27
C LYS A 198 -28.99 -18.28 0.61
N LYS A 199 -29.00 -19.54 1.03
CA LYS A 199 -28.18 -20.60 0.40
C LYS A 199 -28.60 -20.72 -1.07
N THR A 200 -27.71 -20.37 -1.96
CA THR A 200 -27.91 -20.61 -3.40
C THR A 200 -27.67 -22.09 -3.71
N PRO A 201 -28.54 -22.77 -4.47
CA PRO A 201 -28.42 -24.20 -4.76
C PRO A 201 -27.27 -24.57 -5.73
N THR A 202 -26.56 -23.57 -6.27
CA THR A 202 -25.47 -23.79 -7.26
C THR A 202 -24.28 -24.54 -6.65
N PRO A 203 -23.65 -25.52 -7.35
CA PRO A 203 -22.44 -26.20 -6.90
C PRO A 203 -21.27 -25.21 -6.64
N LEU A 204 -20.38 -25.52 -5.68
CA LEU A 204 -19.24 -24.64 -5.31
C LEU A 204 -18.34 -24.35 -6.53
N LEU A 205 -18.01 -25.36 -7.31
CA LEU A 205 -17.16 -25.21 -8.50
C LEU A 205 -17.77 -24.25 -9.52
N GLN A 206 -19.08 -24.30 -9.72
CA GLN A 206 -19.79 -23.38 -10.60
C GLN A 206 -19.81 -21.94 -10.06
N SER A 207 -19.92 -21.80 -8.72
CA SER A 207 -19.83 -20.49 -8.05
C SER A 207 -18.45 -19.86 -8.15
N ILE A 208 -17.39 -20.66 -8.23
CA ILE A 208 -16.00 -20.19 -8.44
C ILE A 208 -15.76 -19.88 -9.93
N ALA A 209 -16.28 -20.72 -10.86
CA ALA A 209 -16.09 -20.52 -12.30
C ALA A 209 -16.84 -19.30 -12.85
N GLN A 210 -18.01 -18.97 -12.28
CA GLN A 210 -18.84 -17.86 -12.75
C GLN A 210 -18.15 -16.50 -12.69
N PRO A 211 -17.44 -16.10 -11.61
CA PRO A 211 -16.66 -14.87 -11.56
C PRO A 211 -15.64 -14.76 -12.70
N PHE A 212 -14.92 -15.82 -13.05
CA PHE A 212 -13.98 -15.79 -14.18
C PHE A 212 -14.70 -15.52 -15.50
N LYS A 213 -15.78 -16.24 -15.78
CA LYS A 213 -16.60 -16.01 -16.97
C LYS A 213 -17.12 -14.57 -17.01
N ASN A 214 -17.50 -14.06 -15.87
CA ASN A 214 -18.01 -12.72 -15.70
C ASN A 214 -16.93 -11.66 -16.00
N ILE A 215 -15.69 -11.83 -15.54
CA ILE A 215 -14.56 -10.94 -15.85
C ILE A 215 -14.36 -10.90 -17.37
N PHE A 216 -14.25 -12.03 -18.03
CA PHE A 216 -14.10 -12.09 -19.49
C PHE A 216 -15.23 -11.36 -20.21
N THR A 217 -16.46 -11.47 -19.71
CA THR A 217 -17.60 -10.75 -20.29
C THR A 217 -17.47 -9.22 -20.18
N THR A 218 -16.89 -8.70 -19.09
CA THR A 218 -16.65 -7.25 -18.97
C THR A 218 -15.50 -6.79 -19.85
N LEU A 219 -14.44 -7.61 -19.97
CA LEU A 219 -13.27 -7.30 -20.78
C LEU A 219 -13.54 -7.29 -22.29
N ILE A 220 -14.62 -7.91 -22.75
CA ILE A 220 -15.09 -7.76 -24.15
C ILE A 220 -15.43 -6.30 -24.47
N ASN A 221 -15.83 -5.51 -23.49
CA ASN A 221 -16.00 -4.06 -23.67
C ASN A 221 -14.61 -3.40 -23.74
N TRP A 222 -14.09 -3.26 -24.98
CA TRP A 222 -12.75 -2.73 -25.22
C TRP A 222 -12.49 -1.33 -24.63
N ARG A 223 -13.54 -0.49 -24.54
CA ARG A 223 -13.43 0.84 -23.93
C ARG A 223 -13.18 0.73 -22.43
N TYR A 224 -13.91 -0.16 -21.76
CA TYR A 224 -13.70 -0.43 -20.36
C TYR A 224 -12.32 -1.08 -20.10
N THR A 225 -11.93 -2.03 -20.92
CA THR A 225 -10.61 -2.68 -20.83
C THR A 225 -9.48 -1.69 -20.98
N MET A 226 -9.57 -0.78 -21.97
CA MET A 226 -8.58 0.29 -22.17
C MET A 226 -8.51 1.20 -20.94
N PHE A 227 -9.65 1.58 -20.37
CA PHE A 227 -9.68 2.34 -19.11
C PHE A 227 -8.97 1.60 -17.99
N LEU A 228 -9.19 0.30 -17.81
CA LEU A 228 -8.49 -0.51 -16.78
C LEU A 228 -6.97 -0.55 -17.01
N VAL A 229 -6.54 -0.68 -18.27
CA VAL A 229 -5.10 -0.65 -18.64
C VAL A 229 -4.48 0.70 -18.28
N ILE A 230 -5.14 1.81 -18.61
CA ILE A 230 -4.65 3.15 -18.25
C ILE A 230 -4.58 3.29 -16.72
N MET A 231 -5.60 2.82 -16.02
CA MET A 231 -5.61 2.88 -14.55
C MET A 231 -4.56 1.97 -13.90
N SER A 232 -4.16 0.88 -14.54
CA SER A 232 -3.05 0.06 -14.02
C SER A 232 -1.70 0.80 -14.06
N ILE A 233 -1.50 1.70 -15.02
CA ILE A 233 -0.33 2.59 -15.09
C ILE A 233 -0.33 3.58 -13.91
N PHE A 234 -1.49 4.18 -13.63
CA PHE A 234 -1.67 5.02 -12.43
C PHE A 234 -1.36 4.27 -11.15
N TRP A 235 -1.97 3.08 -10.96
CA TRP A 235 -1.75 2.27 -9.76
C TRP A 235 -0.29 1.81 -9.62
N ALA A 236 0.43 1.64 -10.72
CA ALA A 236 1.86 1.31 -10.70
C ALA A 236 2.71 2.45 -10.11
N ALA A 237 2.42 3.70 -10.48
CA ALA A 237 3.09 4.88 -9.90
C ALA A 237 2.65 5.13 -8.46
N PHE A 238 1.36 5.02 -8.17
CA PHE A 238 0.79 5.17 -6.84
C PHE A 238 1.43 4.22 -5.82
N ASN A 239 1.55 2.96 -6.17
CA ASN A 239 2.09 1.94 -5.26
C ASN A 239 3.58 2.13 -4.93
N GLN A 240 4.30 3.06 -5.57
CA GLN A 240 5.68 3.37 -5.18
C GLN A 240 5.76 3.97 -3.76
N LEU A 241 4.67 4.46 -3.20
CA LEU A 241 4.55 4.81 -1.78
C LEU A 241 4.90 3.64 -0.85
N TYR A 242 4.55 2.42 -1.24
CA TYR A 242 4.79 1.21 -0.43
C TYR A 242 6.06 0.47 -0.83
N TYR A 243 6.42 0.49 -2.12
CA TYR A 243 7.47 -0.33 -2.70
C TYR A 243 8.85 0.34 -2.67
N THR A 244 8.87 1.65 -2.83
CA THR A 244 10.11 2.42 -3.07
C THR A 244 10.34 3.49 -2.03
N PHE A 245 9.28 4.23 -1.65
CA PHE A 245 9.41 5.40 -0.79
C PHE A 245 10.10 5.12 0.56
N PRO A 246 9.74 4.07 1.34
CA PRO A 246 10.40 3.82 2.62
C PRO A 246 11.89 3.53 2.45
N ILE A 247 12.28 2.79 1.39
CA ILE A 247 13.68 2.45 1.12
C ILE A 247 14.46 3.68 0.70
N PHE A 248 13.87 4.51 -0.17
CA PHE A 248 14.50 5.75 -0.61
C PHE A 248 14.69 6.72 0.56
N VAL A 249 13.72 6.81 1.47
CA VAL A 249 13.83 7.63 2.68
C VAL A 249 14.98 7.15 3.56
N GLU A 250 15.08 5.85 3.79
CA GLU A 250 16.13 5.24 4.61
C GLU A 250 17.53 5.48 4.02
N ASP A 251 17.66 5.34 2.70
CA ASP A 251 18.95 5.43 2.02
C ASP A 251 19.44 6.87 1.81
N TRP A 252 18.52 7.81 1.54
CA TRP A 252 18.88 9.09 0.95
C TRP A 252 18.39 10.33 1.66
N VAL A 253 17.32 10.24 2.49
CA VAL A 253 16.66 11.41 3.07
C VAL A 253 17.15 11.69 4.47
N ASN A 254 17.56 12.92 4.73
CA ASN A 254 17.93 13.38 6.06
C ASN A 254 16.66 13.69 6.88
N THR A 255 16.19 12.72 7.66
CA THR A 255 15.02 12.87 8.55
C THR A 255 15.38 13.47 9.92
N ALA A 256 16.68 13.67 10.23
CA ALA A 256 17.11 14.34 11.46
C ALA A 256 16.61 15.79 11.53
N THR A 257 16.45 16.44 10.38
CA THR A 257 15.89 17.80 10.32
C THR A 257 14.44 17.85 10.82
N ILE A 258 13.64 16.82 10.55
CA ILE A 258 12.27 16.68 11.06
C ILE A 258 12.32 16.43 12.59
N TYR A 259 13.16 15.48 13.03
CA TYR A 259 13.31 15.19 14.46
C TYR A 259 13.69 16.44 15.24
N GLN A 260 14.71 17.17 14.80
CA GLN A 260 15.17 18.40 15.45
C GLN A 260 14.08 19.48 15.47
N GLY A 261 13.35 19.65 14.38
CA GLY A 261 12.24 20.59 14.29
C GLY A 261 11.12 20.27 15.30
N ILE A 262 10.75 18.99 15.42
CA ILE A 262 9.75 18.55 16.40
C ILE A 262 10.32 18.67 17.83
N HIS A 263 11.58 18.26 18.04
CA HIS A 263 12.23 18.30 19.34
C HIS A 263 12.33 19.72 19.92
N SER A 264 12.53 20.70 19.09
CA SER A 264 12.59 22.12 19.52
C SER A 264 11.27 22.63 20.11
N ILE A 265 10.12 22.03 19.75
CA ILE A 265 8.78 22.45 20.18
C ILE A 265 8.19 21.45 21.21
N PHE A 266 8.34 20.15 20.93
CA PHE A 266 7.79 19.05 21.72
C PHE A 266 8.82 17.96 21.98
N PRO A 267 9.79 18.16 22.89
CA PRO A 267 10.90 17.23 23.12
C PRO A 267 10.45 15.80 23.47
N SER A 268 9.47 15.66 24.38
CA SER A 268 8.98 14.34 24.81
C SER A 268 8.34 13.56 23.66
N PHE A 269 7.63 14.22 22.76
CA PHE A 269 7.02 13.60 21.59
C PHE A 269 8.09 13.22 20.56
N ALA A 270 9.06 14.10 20.30
CA ALA A 270 10.17 13.80 19.41
C ALA A 270 10.95 12.57 19.88
N ASN A 271 11.24 12.47 21.18
CA ASN A 271 11.93 11.32 21.78
C ASN A 271 11.09 10.01 21.71
N LEU A 272 9.75 10.11 21.73
CA LEU A 272 8.87 8.96 21.57
C LEU A 272 8.90 8.38 20.15
N ILE A 273 8.92 9.24 19.13
CA ILE A 273 8.82 8.83 17.72
C ILE A 273 10.18 8.75 17.01
N GLY A 274 11.22 9.32 17.61
CA GLY A 274 12.57 9.35 17.05
C GLY A 274 13.32 8.04 17.25
N THR A 275 14.30 7.82 16.39
CA THR A 275 15.29 6.74 16.58
C THR A 275 16.37 7.16 17.55
N PRO A 276 17.18 6.22 18.09
CA PRO A 276 18.30 6.54 18.96
C PRO A 276 19.33 7.50 18.33
N GLU A 277 19.41 7.51 16.99
CA GLU A 277 20.30 8.37 16.19
C GLU A 277 19.75 9.80 16.03
N GLY A 278 18.58 10.12 16.56
CA GLY A 278 17.93 11.42 16.44
C GLY A 278 17.36 11.67 15.03
N THR A 279 16.79 10.64 14.44
CA THR A 279 16.10 10.68 13.14
C THR A 279 14.64 10.22 13.29
N ILE A 280 13.84 10.36 12.23
CA ILE A 280 12.50 9.76 12.13
C ILE A 280 12.58 8.57 11.19
N SER A 281 12.10 7.40 11.63
CA SER A 281 12.14 6.19 10.79
C SER A 281 11.32 6.38 9.50
N ALA A 282 11.78 5.75 8.43
CA ALA A 282 11.10 5.78 7.13
C ALA A 282 9.66 5.22 7.23
N VAL A 283 9.42 4.24 8.09
CA VAL A 283 8.09 3.65 8.32
C VAL A 283 7.15 4.66 8.99
N THR A 284 7.64 5.39 10.02
CA THR A 284 6.88 6.47 10.68
C THR A 284 6.57 7.59 9.69
N LEU A 285 7.55 8.01 8.88
CA LEU A 285 7.35 9.07 7.89
C LEU A 285 6.29 8.66 6.85
N SER A 286 6.33 7.40 6.40
CA SER A 286 5.36 6.88 5.42
C SER A 286 3.93 6.84 5.95
N SER A 287 3.73 6.70 7.27
CA SER A 287 2.40 6.73 7.88
C SER A 287 1.70 8.08 7.77
N MET A 288 2.46 9.15 7.52
CA MET A 288 1.92 10.51 7.41
C MET A 288 0.95 10.67 6.25
N ASP A 289 1.05 9.87 5.20
CA ASP A 289 0.06 9.84 4.12
C ASP A 289 -1.36 9.58 4.65
N SER A 290 -1.54 8.50 5.42
CA SER A 290 -2.83 8.18 6.05
C SER A 290 -3.27 9.24 7.05
N PHE A 291 -2.34 9.88 7.76
CA PHE A 291 -2.66 11.02 8.64
C PHE A 291 -3.22 12.21 7.83
N PHE A 292 -2.61 12.56 6.71
CA PHE A 292 -3.10 13.63 5.84
C PHE A 292 -4.48 13.30 5.26
N ILE A 293 -4.73 12.03 4.91
CA ILE A 293 -6.05 11.58 4.46
C ILE A 293 -7.08 11.81 5.58
N ILE A 294 -6.81 11.39 6.81
CA ILE A 294 -7.72 11.60 7.95
C ILE A 294 -8.00 13.09 8.14
N ALA A 295 -6.98 13.94 8.04
CA ALA A 295 -7.12 15.38 8.28
C ALA A 295 -7.87 16.13 7.16
N PHE A 296 -7.66 15.76 5.90
CA PHE A 296 -8.10 16.57 4.76
C PHE A 296 -9.19 15.92 3.88
N GLN A 297 -9.49 14.63 4.03
CA GLN A 297 -10.42 13.90 3.16
C GLN A 297 -11.77 14.58 2.99
N ILE A 298 -12.37 15.09 4.07
CA ILE A 298 -13.69 15.75 4.01
C ILE A 298 -13.63 17.01 3.14
N ALA A 299 -12.61 17.85 3.35
CA ALA A 299 -12.43 19.10 2.61
C ALA A 299 -12.16 18.84 1.12
N VAL A 300 -11.26 17.88 0.83
CA VAL A 300 -10.93 17.48 -0.54
C VAL A 300 -12.16 16.88 -1.24
N SER A 301 -12.91 15.98 -0.58
CA SER A 301 -14.12 15.40 -1.15
C SER A 301 -15.17 16.47 -1.47
N ALA A 302 -15.38 17.45 -0.57
CA ALA A 302 -16.31 18.56 -0.80
C ALA A 302 -15.91 19.44 -1.99
N PHE A 303 -14.60 19.63 -2.20
CA PHE A 303 -14.09 20.34 -3.38
C PHE A 303 -14.28 19.54 -4.66
N VAL A 304 -13.91 18.25 -4.64
CA VAL A 304 -13.85 17.38 -5.82
C VAL A 304 -15.23 16.95 -6.32
N MET A 305 -16.27 16.96 -5.45
CA MET A 305 -17.66 16.69 -5.86
C MET A 305 -18.20 17.62 -6.95
N ARG A 306 -17.60 18.79 -7.15
CA ARG A 306 -18.00 19.78 -8.17
C ARG A 306 -17.62 19.36 -9.59
N PHE A 307 -16.76 18.36 -9.75
CA PHE A 307 -16.21 17.92 -11.02
C PHE A 307 -16.79 16.57 -11.43
N LYS A 308 -16.88 16.36 -12.75
CA LYS A 308 -17.18 15.02 -13.29
C LYS A 308 -16.11 14.02 -12.81
N PRO A 309 -16.48 12.76 -12.53
CA PRO A 309 -15.55 11.77 -11.96
C PRO A 309 -14.25 11.63 -12.73
N LEU A 310 -14.30 11.58 -14.07
CA LEU A 310 -13.11 11.42 -14.90
C LEU A 310 -12.17 12.65 -14.81
N ASN A 311 -12.74 13.87 -14.82
CA ASN A 311 -11.95 15.10 -14.70
C ASN A 311 -11.33 15.24 -13.32
N ALA A 312 -12.09 14.91 -12.28
CA ALA A 312 -11.60 14.90 -10.91
C ALA A 312 -10.45 13.89 -10.72
N MET A 313 -10.59 12.71 -11.33
CA MET A 313 -9.56 11.67 -11.31
C MET A 313 -8.30 12.13 -12.04
N MET A 314 -8.41 12.70 -13.26
CA MET A 314 -7.26 13.27 -13.98
C MET A 314 -6.56 14.36 -13.18
N GLY A 315 -7.32 15.29 -12.58
CA GLY A 315 -6.78 16.34 -11.71
C GLY A 315 -6.07 15.78 -10.48
N GLY A 316 -6.66 14.77 -9.84
CA GLY A 316 -6.05 14.09 -8.68
C GLY A 316 -4.75 13.38 -9.04
N ILE A 317 -4.71 12.64 -10.14
CA ILE A 317 -3.50 11.96 -10.62
C ILE A 317 -2.41 12.99 -10.99
N PHE A 318 -2.80 14.12 -11.58
CA PHE A 318 -1.86 15.21 -11.87
C PHE A 318 -1.25 15.80 -10.59
N VAL A 319 -2.06 16.08 -9.56
CA VAL A 319 -1.58 16.55 -8.25
C VAL A 319 -0.66 15.51 -7.60
N LEU A 320 -1.04 14.23 -7.66
CA LEU A 320 -0.21 13.13 -7.16
C LEU A 320 1.15 13.08 -7.88
N SER A 321 1.17 13.28 -9.21
CA SER A 321 2.42 13.31 -9.98
C SER A 321 3.34 14.46 -9.56
N ILE A 322 2.78 15.60 -9.17
CA ILE A 322 3.55 16.71 -8.58
C ILE A 322 4.14 16.29 -7.22
N GLY A 323 3.36 15.60 -6.38
CA GLY A 323 3.87 15.07 -5.10
C GLY A 323 5.08 14.15 -5.29
N LEU A 324 5.01 13.20 -6.23
CA LEU A 324 6.15 12.34 -6.59
C LEU A 324 7.34 13.16 -7.12
N PHE A 325 7.08 14.17 -7.96
CA PHE A 325 8.14 15.00 -8.52
C PHE A 325 8.84 15.86 -7.45
N LEU A 326 8.13 16.33 -6.41
CA LEU A 326 8.71 17.11 -5.32
C LEU A 326 9.74 16.31 -4.48
N MET A 327 9.72 14.99 -4.56
CA MET A 327 10.73 14.14 -3.93
C MET A 327 12.05 14.12 -4.72
N PHE A 328 12.06 14.71 -5.93
CA PHE A 328 13.25 14.85 -6.76
C PHE A 328 14.15 15.99 -6.29
N GLY A 329 15.46 15.75 -6.35
CA GLY A 329 16.48 16.79 -6.15
C GLY A 329 16.73 17.19 -4.69
N VAL A 330 16.09 16.53 -3.70
CA VAL A 330 16.18 16.94 -2.30
C VAL A 330 16.45 15.75 -1.36
N GLN A 331 17.31 16.02 -0.37
CA GLN A 331 17.53 15.13 0.77
C GLN A 331 16.84 15.63 2.05
N SER A 332 16.14 16.77 1.98
CA SER A 332 15.45 17.36 3.13
C SER A 332 14.18 16.58 3.46
N GLY A 333 14.10 16.06 4.68
CA GLY A 333 12.92 15.37 5.18
C GLY A 333 11.65 16.22 5.14
N TRP A 334 11.74 17.53 5.40
CA TRP A 334 10.59 18.44 5.35
C TRP A 334 10.00 18.59 3.94
N ILE A 335 10.85 18.68 2.91
CA ILE A 335 10.38 18.77 1.53
C ILE A 335 9.77 17.44 1.09
N VAL A 336 10.35 16.32 1.48
CA VAL A 336 9.79 14.99 1.23
C VAL A 336 8.43 14.83 1.92
N LEU A 337 8.29 15.28 3.17
CA LEU A 337 7.02 15.28 3.89
C LEU A 337 5.97 16.18 3.20
N PHE A 338 6.36 17.33 2.66
CA PHE A 338 5.49 18.18 1.87
C PHE A 338 5.09 17.51 0.55
N GLY A 339 6.02 16.84 -0.12
CA GLY A 339 5.74 16.02 -1.31
C GLY A 339 4.71 14.93 -1.02
N LEU A 340 4.82 14.27 0.14
CA LEU A 340 3.88 13.25 0.59
C LEU A 340 2.48 13.85 0.87
N LEU A 341 2.39 15.05 1.43
CA LEU A 341 1.11 15.77 1.58
C LEU A 341 0.46 16.02 0.21
N ILE A 342 1.22 16.53 -0.77
CA ILE A 342 0.69 16.78 -2.12
C ILE A 342 0.27 15.46 -2.78
N PHE A 343 1.05 14.39 -2.59
CA PHE A 343 0.69 13.04 -3.04
C PHE A 343 -0.66 12.60 -2.45
N GLY A 344 -0.86 12.71 -1.13
CA GLY A 344 -2.10 12.37 -0.45
C GLY A 344 -3.30 13.20 -0.91
N LEU A 345 -3.13 14.51 -1.19
CA LEU A 345 -4.19 15.35 -1.79
C LEU A 345 -4.62 14.82 -3.16
N GLY A 346 -3.66 14.37 -3.97
CA GLY A 346 -3.92 13.73 -5.26
C GLY A 346 -4.65 12.39 -5.11
N GLU A 347 -4.24 11.57 -4.15
CA GLU A 347 -4.89 10.30 -3.81
C GLU A 347 -6.35 10.49 -3.43
N MET A 348 -6.63 11.36 -2.45
CA MET A 348 -7.97 11.69 -1.98
C MET A 348 -8.89 12.16 -3.12
N SER A 349 -8.31 12.77 -4.15
CA SER A 349 -9.04 13.28 -5.31
C SER A 349 -9.26 12.24 -6.40
N SER A 350 -8.39 11.23 -6.52
CA SER A 350 -8.39 10.26 -7.63
C SER A 350 -8.99 8.90 -7.27
N SER A 351 -8.58 8.30 -6.14
CA SER A 351 -8.96 6.93 -5.77
C SER A 351 -10.47 6.73 -5.59
N PRO A 352 -11.22 7.60 -4.86
CA PRO A 352 -12.67 7.45 -4.75
C PRO A 352 -13.37 7.66 -6.10
N LYS A 353 -12.83 8.53 -6.95
CA LYS A 353 -13.40 8.83 -8.26
C LYS A 353 -13.21 7.73 -9.28
N PHE A 354 -12.17 6.91 -9.14
CA PHE A 354 -12.03 5.67 -9.90
C PHE A 354 -13.23 4.74 -9.70
N THR A 355 -13.59 4.47 -8.44
CA THR A 355 -14.72 3.61 -8.09
C THR A 355 -16.04 4.21 -8.55
N GLU A 356 -16.25 5.53 -8.35
CA GLU A 356 -17.43 6.26 -8.81
C GLU A 356 -17.56 6.20 -10.34
N TYR A 357 -16.47 6.41 -11.07
CA TYR A 357 -16.48 6.35 -12.54
C TYR A 357 -16.86 4.96 -13.05
N VAL A 358 -16.26 3.90 -12.51
CA VAL A 358 -16.61 2.52 -12.86
C VAL A 358 -18.09 2.25 -12.61
N GLY A 359 -18.62 2.68 -11.47
CA GLY A 359 -20.04 2.54 -11.13
C GLY A 359 -20.98 3.27 -12.09
N ASN A 360 -20.53 4.41 -12.66
CA ASN A 360 -21.33 5.23 -13.59
C ASN A 360 -21.33 4.71 -15.03
N ILE A 361 -20.22 4.10 -15.49
CA ILE A 361 -20.15 3.54 -16.86
C ILE A 361 -20.71 2.12 -16.95
N ALA A 362 -20.90 1.44 -15.84
CA ALA A 362 -21.43 0.10 -15.80
C ALA A 362 -22.93 0.07 -16.16
N PRO A 363 -23.37 -0.86 -17.04
CA PRO A 363 -24.79 -1.13 -17.24
C PRO A 363 -25.49 -1.46 -15.93
N ALA A 364 -26.74 -1.02 -15.75
CA ALA A 364 -27.49 -1.16 -14.49
C ALA A 364 -27.57 -2.63 -14.00
N ASP A 365 -27.75 -3.56 -14.92
CA ASP A 365 -27.81 -5.01 -14.67
C ASP A 365 -26.44 -5.67 -14.42
N LYS A 366 -25.33 -4.96 -14.70
CA LYS A 366 -23.95 -5.50 -14.61
C LYS A 366 -23.05 -4.71 -13.66
N LYS A 367 -23.64 -3.83 -12.85
CA LYS A 367 -22.86 -2.90 -12.01
C LYS A 367 -21.89 -3.62 -11.06
N ALA A 368 -22.36 -4.66 -10.35
CA ALA A 368 -21.52 -5.46 -9.47
C ALA A 368 -20.37 -6.15 -10.21
N LEU A 369 -20.61 -6.55 -11.45
CA LEU A 369 -19.64 -7.22 -12.31
C LEU A 369 -18.49 -6.28 -12.73
N TYR A 370 -18.81 -5.06 -13.15
CA TYR A 370 -17.83 -4.02 -13.50
C TYR A 370 -17.03 -3.58 -12.27
N MET A 371 -17.71 -3.39 -11.12
CA MET A 371 -17.04 -3.07 -9.86
C MET A 371 -16.05 -4.16 -9.43
N GLY A 372 -16.44 -5.44 -9.53
CA GLY A 372 -15.55 -6.57 -9.24
C GLY A 372 -14.35 -6.64 -10.19
N SER A 373 -14.58 -6.49 -11.51
CA SER A 373 -13.48 -6.54 -12.50
C SER A 373 -12.56 -5.32 -12.45
N SER A 374 -12.96 -4.19 -11.84
CA SER A 374 -12.09 -3.02 -11.69
C SER A 374 -10.86 -3.29 -10.80
N PHE A 375 -10.93 -4.26 -9.91
CA PHE A 375 -9.77 -4.70 -9.12
C PHE A 375 -8.62 -5.24 -9.96
N LEU A 376 -8.88 -5.65 -11.22
CA LEU A 376 -7.82 -6.04 -12.16
C LEU A 376 -6.84 -4.89 -12.44
N ALA A 377 -7.31 -3.65 -12.53
CA ALA A 377 -6.42 -2.50 -12.71
C ALA A 377 -5.48 -2.32 -11.51
N ILE A 378 -5.99 -2.53 -10.29
CA ILE A 378 -5.18 -2.45 -9.07
C ILE A 378 -4.19 -3.62 -9.02
N ALA A 379 -4.64 -4.84 -9.29
CA ALA A 379 -3.81 -6.04 -9.30
C ALA A 379 -2.64 -5.93 -10.31
N LEU A 380 -2.92 -5.51 -11.54
CA LEU A 380 -1.91 -5.25 -12.57
C LEU A 380 -0.97 -4.10 -12.16
N GLY A 381 -1.53 -3.05 -11.55
CA GLY A 381 -0.75 -1.94 -11.02
C GLY A 381 0.28 -2.38 -9.98
N HIS A 382 -0.08 -3.28 -9.07
CA HIS A 382 0.86 -3.87 -8.10
C HIS A 382 1.96 -4.70 -8.78
N GLN A 383 1.61 -5.50 -9.79
CA GLN A 383 2.62 -6.28 -10.52
C GLN A 383 3.62 -5.38 -11.25
N ILE A 384 3.13 -4.33 -11.91
CA ILE A 384 3.98 -3.34 -12.59
C ILE A 384 4.80 -2.56 -11.55
N ALA A 385 4.22 -2.18 -10.41
CA ALA A 385 4.94 -1.51 -9.32
C ALA A 385 6.09 -2.37 -8.77
N GLY A 386 5.87 -3.67 -8.61
CA GLY A 386 6.93 -4.62 -8.24
C GLY A 386 8.09 -4.62 -9.24
N PHE A 387 7.79 -4.67 -10.54
CA PHE A 387 8.81 -4.56 -11.59
C PHE A 387 9.57 -3.24 -11.52
N LEU A 388 8.87 -2.10 -11.41
CA LEU A 388 9.47 -0.76 -11.37
C LEU A 388 10.35 -0.56 -10.13
N SER A 389 9.95 -1.10 -8.99
CA SER A 389 10.70 -1.04 -7.73
C SER A 389 11.81 -2.10 -7.63
N GLY A 390 11.89 -3.00 -8.60
CA GLY A 390 12.94 -3.98 -8.76
C GLY A 390 14.11 -3.45 -9.61
N ALA A 391 14.32 -4.03 -10.79
CA ALA A 391 15.48 -3.73 -11.64
C ALA A 391 15.63 -2.25 -12.05
N PRO A 392 14.57 -1.48 -12.38
CA PRO A 392 14.71 -0.05 -12.62
C PRO A 392 15.20 0.72 -11.40
N TYR A 393 14.63 0.47 -10.22
CA TYR A 393 15.05 1.10 -8.98
C TYR A 393 16.49 0.72 -8.62
N GLU A 394 16.85 -0.56 -8.72
CA GLU A 394 18.19 -1.07 -8.41
C GLU A 394 19.27 -0.32 -9.18
N LYS A 395 19.08 -0.15 -10.48
CA LYS A 395 20.06 0.52 -11.35
C LYS A 395 20.16 2.03 -11.12
N VAL A 396 19.08 2.67 -10.71
CA VAL A 396 18.99 4.14 -10.62
C VAL A 396 19.21 4.63 -9.20
N ALA A 397 18.70 3.92 -8.20
CA ALA A 397 18.58 4.48 -6.84
C ALA A 397 18.96 3.53 -5.70
N ASP A 398 19.25 2.25 -5.95
CA ASP A 398 19.72 1.35 -4.90
C ASP A 398 21.13 1.72 -4.46
N LYS A 399 21.25 2.17 -3.22
CA LYS A 399 22.52 2.71 -2.67
C LYS A 399 23.65 1.72 -2.71
N LEU A 400 23.36 0.45 -2.40
CA LEU A 400 24.38 -0.61 -2.42
C LEU A 400 24.82 -0.93 -3.85
N PHE A 401 23.90 -1.00 -4.80
CA PHE A 401 24.21 -1.25 -6.21
C PHE A 401 25.11 -0.15 -6.77
N LEU A 402 24.77 1.12 -6.53
CA LEU A 402 25.56 2.27 -6.96
C LEU A 402 26.93 2.29 -6.29
N LEU A 403 27.02 1.95 -5.01
CA LEU A 403 28.29 1.84 -4.31
C LEU A 403 29.18 0.74 -4.89
N LYS A 404 28.63 -0.45 -5.17
CA LYS A 404 29.39 -1.55 -5.81
C LYS A 404 29.94 -1.14 -7.18
N ALA A 405 29.15 -0.42 -7.97
CA ALA A 405 29.59 0.12 -9.25
C ALA A 405 30.77 1.09 -9.09
N GLU A 406 30.75 1.96 -8.07
CA GLU A 406 31.83 2.91 -7.80
C GLU A 406 33.09 2.22 -7.27
N VAL A 407 32.95 1.21 -6.38
CA VAL A 407 34.03 0.38 -5.87
C VAL A 407 34.78 -0.30 -7.04
N LEU A 408 34.01 -0.92 -7.95
CA LEU A 408 34.56 -1.57 -9.15
C LEU A 408 35.29 -0.56 -10.08
N LYS A 409 34.65 0.59 -10.31
CA LYS A 409 35.19 1.66 -11.15
C LYS A 409 36.54 2.19 -10.65
N ARG A 410 36.72 2.25 -9.33
CA ARG A 410 37.95 2.69 -8.68
C ARG A 410 38.98 1.58 -8.49
N GLY A 411 38.63 0.34 -8.80
CA GLY A 411 39.52 -0.81 -8.59
C GLY A 411 39.78 -1.10 -7.11
N LEU A 412 38.85 -0.76 -6.22
CA LEU A 412 38.97 -1.00 -4.78
C LEU A 412 38.69 -2.46 -4.47
N SER A 413 39.36 -3.00 -3.43
CA SER A 413 39.15 -4.36 -2.96
C SER A 413 38.34 -4.35 -1.65
N VAL A 414 37.01 -4.44 -1.78
CA VAL A 414 36.12 -4.58 -0.65
C VAL A 414 35.60 -6.02 -0.63
N PRO A 415 35.63 -6.72 0.55
CA PRO A 415 35.12 -8.09 0.65
C PRO A 415 33.68 -8.22 0.18
N GLU A 416 33.32 -9.39 -0.35
CA GLU A 416 31.94 -9.65 -0.74
C GLU A 416 31.01 -9.76 0.49
N ILE A 417 29.76 -9.33 0.31
CA ILE A 417 28.73 -9.42 1.33
C ILE A 417 28.37 -10.89 1.54
N GLY A 418 28.41 -11.32 2.79
CA GLY A 418 28.11 -12.68 3.22
C GLY A 418 27.67 -12.70 4.69
N ASP A 419 27.71 -13.87 5.32
CA ASP A 419 27.24 -14.01 6.71
C ASP A 419 28.16 -13.29 7.74
N ASN A 420 29.45 -13.13 7.42
CA ASN A 420 30.44 -12.47 8.29
C ASN A 420 30.82 -11.06 7.83
N PHE A 421 30.26 -10.57 6.73
CA PHE A 421 30.53 -9.23 6.18
C PHE A 421 29.26 -8.66 5.59
N THR A 422 28.66 -7.74 6.32
CA THR A 422 27.30 -7.26 6.06
C THR A 422 27.26 -6.14 5.01
N LYS A 423 26.04 -5.69 4.65
CA LYS A 423 25.88 -4.50 3.79
C LYS A 423 26.46 -3.25 4.45
N THR A 424 26.29 -3.12 5.76
CA THR A 424 26.85 -2.00 6.54
C THR A 424 28.38 -2.06 6.55
N ASP A 425 28.96 -3.24 6.75
CA ASP A 425 30.41 -3.41 6.69
C ASP A 425 30.97 -3.04 5.31
N TYR A 426 30.27 -3.46 4.23
CA TYR A 426 30.63 -3.11 2.86
C TYR A 426 30.65 -1.60 2.65
N PHE A 427 29.62 -0.91 3.13
CA PHE A 427 29.52 0.55 3.03
C PHE A 427 30.63 1.24 3.83
N ASN A 428 30.89 0.79 5.06
CA ASN A 428 31.94 1.35 5.92
C ASN A 428 33.34 1.13 5.36
N GLU A 429 33.61 -0.06 4.87
CA GLU A 429 34.92 -0.39 4.28
C GLU A 429 35.18 0.40 2.98
N ALA A 430 34.15 0.52 2.14
CA ALA A 430 34.24 1.36 0.94
C ALA A 430 34.47 2.84 1.31
N ALA A 431 33.77 3.38 2.31
CA ALA A 431 33.99 4.73 2.80
C ALA A 431 35.42 4.93 3.30
N ARG A 432 35.92 3.98 4.09
CA ARG A 432 37.29 3.98 4.61
C ARG A 432 38.35 4.00 3.48
N GLN A 433 38.21 3.12 2.49
CA GLN A 433 39.15 3.04 1.36
C GLN A 433 39.11 4.28 0.46
N MET A 434 37.94 4.96 0.39
CA MET A 434 37.80 6.22 -0.35
C MET A 434 38.18 7.46 0.46
N ASN A 435 38.58 7.30 1.74
CA ASN A 435 38.83 8.40 2.70
C ASN A 435 37.59 9.33 2.88
N PHE A 436 36.40 8.78 2.89
CA PHE A 436 35.15 9.48 3.14
C PHE A 436 34.57 9.12 4.51
N THR A 437 33.85 10.05 5.13
CA THR A 437 32.85 9.70 6.15
C THR A 437 31.65 9.05 5.49
N GLN A 438 30.80 8.37 6.27
CA GLN A 438 29.56 7.78 5.76
C GLN A 438 28.66 8.82 5.05
N GLN A 439 28.56 10.03 5.62
CA GLN A 439 27.79 11.12 5.03
C GLN A 439 28.43 11.61 3.73
N GLN A 440 29.73 11.82 3.71
CA GLN A 440 30.47 12.22 2.49
C GLN A 440 30.33 11.19 1.37
N LEU A 441 30.34 9.88 1.69
CA LEU A 441 30.12 8.84 0.69
C LEU A 441 28.66 8.89 0.16
N THR A 442 27.70 9.10 1.05
CA THR A 442 26.28 9.25 0.65
C THR A 442 26.11 10.46 -0.28
N ASP A 443 26.68 11.61 0.09
CA ASP A 443 26.59 12.85 -0.71
C ASP A 443 27.34 12.70 -2.06
N PHE A 444 28.45 11.98 -2.06
CA PHE A 444 29.18 11.67 -3.29
C PHE A 444 28.33 10.82 -4.24
N LEU A 445 27.71 9.75 -3.74
CA LEU A 445 26.83 8.89 -4.56
C LEU A 445 25.60 9.68 -5.03
N TRP A 446 24.99 10.51 -4.16
CA TRP A 446 23.87 11.36 -4.50
C TRP A 446 24.18 12.32 -5.66
N ASN A 447 25.31 13.01 -5.58
CA ASN A 447 25.69 13.99 -6.58
C ASN A 447 26.26 13.35 -7.87
N GLY A 448 26.86 12.16 -7.77
CA GLY A 448 27.47 11.48 -8.91
C GLY A 448 26.53 10.62 -9.73
N TYR A 449 25.55 9.99 -9.08
CA TYR A 449 24.65 9.03 -9.71
C TYR A 449 23.20 9.51 -9.83
N HIS A 450 22.83 10.59 -9.14
CA HIS A 450 21.50 11.20 -9.17
C HIS A 450 20.34 10.20 -8.88
N PRO A 451 20.39 9.44 -7.75
CA PRO A 451 19.37 8.44 -7.42
C PRO A 451 17.96 9.01 -7.34
N GLN A 452 17.83 10.30 -7.02
CA GLN A 452 16.56 11.01 -6.97
C GLN A 452 15.84 11.04 -8.32
N SER A 453 16.51 10.80 -9.45
CA SER A 453 15.89 10.76 -10.78
C SER A 453 14.83 9.66 -10.93
N ILE A 454 14.81 8.66 -10.04
CA ILE A 454 13.74 7.65 -9.99
C ILE A 454 12.37 8.28 -9.79
N TRP A 455 12.28 9.39 -9.06
CA TRP A 455 11.03 10.09 -8.82
C TRP A 455 10.50 10.81 -10.07
N ILE A 456 11.41 11.26 -10.97
CA ILE A 456 11.01 11.76 -12.29
C ILE A 456 10.35 10.64 -13.09
N ILE A 457 10.93 9.43 -13.06
CA ILE A 457 10.38 8.27 -13.76
C ILE A 457 8.96 7.97 -13.24
N PHE A 458 8.77 7.87 -11.93
CA PHE A 458 7.46 7.57 -11.34
C PHE A 458 6.43 8.69 -11.57
N SER A 459 6.85 9.95 -11.44
CA SER A 459 6.01 11.11 -11.77
C SER A 459 5.59 11.10 -13.25
N SER A 460 6.51 10.79 -14.17
CA SER A 460 6.24 10.69 -15.61
C SER A 460 5.27 9.56 -15.93
N ILE A 461 5.36 8.42 -15.22
CA ILE A 461 4.41 7.31 -15.35
C ILE A 461 3.01 7.76 -14.90
N ALA A 462 2.88 8.43 -13.74
CA ALA A 462 1.61 8.98 -13.29
C ALA A 462 1.05 10.01 -14.28
N LEU A 463 1.89 10.92 -14.77
CA LEU A 463 1.51 11.94 -15.76
C LEU A 463 1.08 11.31 -17.09
N SER A 464 1.72 10.23 -17.53
CA SER A 464 1.33 9.49 -18.73
C SER A 464 -0.11 8.94 -18.62
N ALA A 465 -0.50 8.48 -17.42
CA ALA A 465 -1.88 8.06 -17.16
C ALA A 465 -2.87 9.23 -17.33
N VAL A 466 -2.51 10.46 -16.90
CA VAL A 466 -3.34 11.66 -17.11
C VAL A 466 -3.52 11.93 -18.61
N VAL A 467 -2.41 11.92 -19.37
CA VAL A 467 -2.44 12.14 -20.83
C VAL A 467 -3.29 11.07 -21.52
N LEU A 468 -3.10 9.81 -21.17
CA LEU A 468 -3.88 8.71 -21.73
C LEU A 468 -5.37 8.78 -21.37
N LEU A 469 -5.73 9.19 -20.14
CA LEU A 469 -7.12 9.44 -19.75
C LEU A 469 -7.74 10.61 -20.53
N PHE A 470 -6.97 11.68 -20.75
CA PHE A 470 -7.42 12.80 -21.58
C PHE A 470 -7.68 12.38 -23.02
N LEU A 471 -6.78 11.59 -23.62
CA LEU A 471 -6.96 11.04 -24.97
C LEU A 471 -8.15 10.07 -25.02
N TYR A 472 -8.31 9.25 -23.99
CA TYR A 472 -9.45 8.35 -23.82
C TYR A 472 -10.78 9.12 -23.79
N ASP A 473 -10.86 10.18 -22.96
CA ASP A 473 -12.04 11.04 -22.91
C ASP A 473 -12.31 11.69 -24.29
N ARG A 474 -11.27 12.24 -24.91
CA ARG A 474 -11.42 13.05 -26.13
C ARG A 474 -11.75 12.23 -27.38
N PHE A 475 -11.18 11.04 -27.54
CA PHE A 475 -11.22 10.28 -28.80
C PHE A 475 -11.99 8.97 -28.72
N ILE A 476 -12.14 8.38 -27.52
CA ILE A 476 -12.68 7.03 -27.35
C ILE A 476 -14.09 7.06 -26.78
N LEU A 477 -14.37 7.96 -25.84
CA LEU A 477 -15.72 8.09 -25.29
C LEU A 477 -16.68 8.72 -26.30
N PRO A 478 -17.91 8.20 -26.40
CA PRO A 478 -18.96 8.83 -27.20
C PRO A 478 -19.27 10.24 -26.71
N LYS A 479 -19.56 11.18 -27.60
CA LYS A 479 -19.91 12.57 -27.21
C LYS A 479 -21.06 12.67 -26.20
N LYS A 480 -21.94 11.67 -26.17
CA LYS A 480 -23.08 11.59 -25.24
C LYS A 480 -22.64 11.28 -23.76
N ASN A 481 -21.44 10.78 -23.57
CA ASN A 481 -20.90 10.36 -22.24
C ASN A 481 -19.78 11.29 -21.73
N ARG A 482 -19.54 12.41 -22.43
CA ARG A 482 -18.56 13.45 -22.04
C ARG A 482 -19.10 14.50 -21.07
#